data_87c716767f1c99143584cb247304d06b
#
_entry.id   87c716767f1c99143584cb247304d06b
#
_cell.length_a   1.000
_cell.length_b   1.000
_cell.length_c   1.000
_cell.angle_alpha   90.00
_cell.angle_beta   90.00
_cell.angle_gamma   90.00
#
_symmetry.space_group_name_H-M   'P 1'
#
loop_
_entity.id
_entity.type
_entity.pdbx_description
1 polymer ?
#
loop_
_entity_poly.entity_id
_entity_poly.type
_entity_poly.pdbx_seq_one_letter_code
_entity_poly.pdbx_strand_id
1 'polypeptide(L)'
;PIGTTYREAIEATGGFDCADPALVLGGLMMGSMSLNLDEPIMKTSTGVVVLPQEHHFIQRKLRPAKAQAAIGKSACDQCRYCTEYCPRFLLGYDVQPHAVMRSLAFTGTGADYWNQLASLCCSCGLCTLYACPEELYPKEACDDSMAAMRKANQKCTGPTTVKPHPM
;
A
#
# COMPACT_ATOMS: atom_id res chain seq x y z
N PRO A 1 -10.79 -15.82 -21.57
CA PRO A 1 -10.16 -17.04 -21.07
C PRO A 1 -8.88 -16.71 -20.29
N ILE A 2 -8.43 -17.60 -19.41
CA ILE A 2 -7.14 -17.46 -18.74
C ILE A 2 -6.03 -17.48 -19.81
N GLY A 3 -5.06 -16.53 -19.69
CA GLY A 3 -4.00 -16.38 -20.67
C GLY A 3 -4.30 -15.37 -21.79
N THR A 4 -5.54 -14.86 -21.90
CA THR A 4 -5.85 -13.68 -22.70
C THR A 4 -5.09 -12.48 -22.12
N THR A 5 -4.52 -11.65 -22.96
CA THR A 5 -3.82 -10.45 -22.49
C THR A 5 -4.80 -9.36 -22.02
N TYR A 6 -4.34 -8.45 -21.16
CA TYR A 6 -5.16 -7.30 -20.78
C TYR A 6 -5.51 -6.44 -21.98
N ARG A 7 -4.61 -6.30 -22.96
CA ARG A 7 -4.84 -5.61 -24.23
C ARG A 7 -6.05 -6.18 -24.96
N GLU A 8 -6.01 -7.49 -25.26
CA GLU A 8 -7.10 -8.18 -25.96
C GLU A 8 -8.43 -8.07 -25.23
N ALA A 9 -8.42 -8.19 -23.89
CA ALA A 9 -9.63 -8.09 -23.08
C ALA A 9 -10.24 -6.69 -23.12
N ILE A 10 -9.41 -5.64 -23.06
CA ILE A 10 -9.86 -4.25 -23.08
C ILE A 10 -10.35 -3.87 -24.49
N GLU A 11 -9.63 -4.29 -25.54
CA GLU A 11 -10.05 -4.06 -26.93
C GLU A 11 -11.41 -4.70 -27.24
N ALA A 12 -11.65 -5.90 -26.70
CA ALA A 12 -12.95 -6.59 -26.83
C ALA A 12 -14.10 -5.88 -26.12
N THR A 13 -13.81 -4.98 -25.16
CA THR A 13 -14.82 -4.24 -24.40
C THR A 13 -14.97 -2.77 -24.82
N GLY A 14 -14.32 -2.34 -25.89
CA GLY A 14 -14.41 -0.98 -26.43
C GLY A 14 -13.08 -0.25 -26.57
N GLY A 15 -11.99 -0.88 -26.16
CA GLY A 15 -10.64 -0.31 -26.33
C GLY A 15 -10.22 0.70 -25.27
N PHE A 16 -9.19 1.48 -25.60
CA PHE A 16 -8.61 2.50 -24.72
C PHE A 16 -9.08 3.89 -25.14
N ASP A 17 -9.41 4.70 -24.15
CA ASP A 17 -9.79 6.12 -24.35
C ASP A 17 -8.61 7.07 -24.03
N CYS A 18 -7.39 6.55 -23.93
CA CYS A 18 -6.17 7.33 -23.68
C CYS A 18 -5.00 6.81 -24.49
N ALA A 19 -4.07 7.71 -24.84
CA ALA A 19 -2.90 7.37 -25.66
C ALA A 19 -1.90 6.45 -24.96
N ASP A 20 -1.63 6.71 -23.69
CA ASP A 20 -0.65 5.97 -22.87
C ASP A 20 -1.33 5.36 -21.64
N PRO A 21 -1.98 4.19 -21.80
CA PRO A 21 -2.68 3.54 -20.70
C PRO A 21 -1.73 2.91 -19.68
N ALA A 22 -2.08 3.05 -18.40
CA ALA A 22 -1.51 2.29 -17.29
C ALA A 22 -2.59 1.41 -16.67
N LEU A 23 -2.25 0.20 -16.29
CA LEU A 23 -3.15 -0.77 -15.69
C LEU A 23 -2.99 -0.77 -14.16
N VAL A 24 -4.11 -0.71 -13.45
CA VAL A 24 -4.18 -0.99 -12.02
C VAL A 24 -4.92 -2.30 -11.83
N LEU A 25 -4.21 -3.33 -11.42
CA LEU A 25 -4.69 -4.71 -11.34
C LEU A 25 -5.19 -5.00 -9.91
N GLY A 26 -6.44 -5.41 -9.76
CA GLY A 26 -7.02 -5.79 -8.47
C GLY A 26 -7.58 -4.62 -7.64
N GLY A 27 -7.64 -3.41 -8.20
CA GLY A 27 -8.26 -2.23 -7.57
C GLY A 27 -7.27 -1.16 -7.09
N LEU A 28 -7.78 0.06 -6.91
CA LEU A 28 -6.95 1.25 -6.67
C LEU A 28 -6.16 1.20 -5.35
N MET A 29 -6.72 0.63 -4.30
CA MET A 29 -6.10 0.63 -2.97
C MET A 29 -5.06 -0.47 -2.80
N MET A 30 -5.45 -1.72 -3.06
CA MET A 30 -4.62 -2.91 -2.81
C MET A 30 -3.88 -3.39 -4.05
N GLY A 31 -4.34 -2.98 -5.23
CA GLY A 31 -3.85 -3.49 -6.50
C GLY A 31 -2.42 -3.09 -6.84
N SER A 32 -1.80 -3.91 -7.65
CA SER A 32 -0.53 -3.63 -8.29
C SER A 32 -0.74 -2.79 -9.55
N MET A 33 0.33 -2.14 -10.00
CA MET A 33 0.32 -1.37 -11.22
C MET A 33 1.21 -2.06 -12.27
N SER A 34 0.76 -2.06 -13.51
CA SER A 34 1.56 -2.49 -14.67
C SER A 34 1.44 -1.48 -15.81
N LEU A 35 2.53 -1.28 -16.52
CA LEU A 35 2.58 -0.55 -17.78
C LEU A 35 2.59 -1.51 -18.99
N ASN A 36 2.67 -2.81 -18.73
CA ASN A 36 2.66 -3.85 -19.75
C ASN A 36 1.24 -4.34 -19.99
N LEU A 37 0.69 -3.98 -21.14
CA LEU A 37 -0.65 -4.38 -21.58
C LEU A 37 -0.73 -5.84 -22.02
N ASP A 38 0.41 -6.44 -22.35
CA ASP A 38 0.50 -7.79 -22.88
C ASP A 38 0.70 -8.86 -21.78
N GLU A 39 0.58 -8.45 -20.51
CA GLU A 39 0.50 -9.40 -19.40
C GLU A 39 -0.76 -10.27 -19.49
N PRO A 40 -0.64 -11.58 -19.24
CA PRO A 40 -1.78 -12.48 -19.30
C PRO A 40 -2.69 -12.34 -18.08
N ILE A 41 -3.98 -12.43 -18.30
CA ILE A 41 -4.99 -12.54 -17.24
C ILE A 41 -4.84 -13.89 -16.55
N MET A 42 -4.65 -13.86 -15.24
CA MET A 42 -4.48 -15.02 -14.37
C MET A 42 -5.76 -15.34 -13.59
N LYS A 43 -5.82 -16.50 -12.95
CA LYS A 43 -6.94 -16.87 -12.06
C LYS A 43 -7.15 -15.89 -10.90
N THR A 44 -6.07 -15.21 -10.48
CA THR A 44 -6.07 -14.23 -9.39
C THR A 44 -6.41 -12.82 -9.84
N SER A 45 -6.58 -12.58 -11.15
CA SER A 45 -6.95 -11.28 -11.69
C SER A 45 -8.43 -11.03 -11.40
N THR A 46 -8.73 -10.10 -10.49
CA THR A 46 -10.09 -9.79 -10.06
C THR A 46 -10.71 -8.64 -10.86
N GLY A 47 -9.90 -7.78 -11.43
CA GLY A 47 -10.33 -6.65 -12.24
C GLY A 47 -9.17 -5.78 -12.65
N VAL A 48 -9.43 -4.90 -13.61
CA VAL A 48 -8.46 -3.93 -14.10
C VAL A 48 -9.11 -2.55 -14.18
N VAL A 49 -8.37 -1.54 -13.76
CA VAL A 49 -8.72 -0.13 -13.97
C VAL A 49 -7.68 0.45 -14.90
N VAL A 50 -8.13 1.10 -15.97
CA VAL A 50 -7.25 1.75 -16.95
C VAL A 50 -7.24 3.24 -16.69
N LEU A 51 -6.06 3.83 -16.54
CA LEU A 51 -5.87 5.26 -16.35
C LEU A 51 -4.73 5.74 -17.26
N PRO A 52 -4.73 7.00 -17.71
CA PRO A 52 -3.59 7.54 -18.44
C PRO A 52 -2.35 7.58 -17.53
N GLN A 53 -1.17 7.36 -18.10
CA GLN A 53 0.09 7.35 -17.31
C GLN A 53 0.34 8.70 -16.63
N GLU A 54 -0.10 9.82 -17.21
CA GLU A 54 0.01 11.15 -16.62
C GLU A 54 -0.91 11.40 -15.42
N HIS A 55 -1.87 10.50 -15.17
CA HIS A 55 -2.80 10.64 -14.06
C HIS A 55 -2.04 10.69 -12.72
N HIS A 56 -2.38 11.64 -11.85
CA HIS A 56 -1.73 11.87 -10.56
C HIS A 56 -1.54 10.58 -9.73
N PHE A 57 -2.56 9.74 -9.67
CA PHE A 57 -2.51 8.47 -8.96
C PHE A 57 -1.43 7.52 -9.52
N ILE A 58 -1.30 7.44 -10.84
CA ILE A 58 -0.30 6.60 -11.52
C ILE A 58 1.09 7.15 -11.23
N GLN A 59 1.31 8.44 -11.40
CA GLN A 59 2.59 9.09 -11.10
C GLN A 59 3.02 8.92 -9.65
N ARG A 60 2.07 8.99 -8.73
CA ARG A 60 2.31 8.73 -7.32
C ARG A 60 2.71 7.26 -7.06
N LYS A 61 2.06 6.30 -7.70
CA LYS A 61 2.41 4.86 -7.60
C LYS A 61 3.74 4.51 -8.28
N LEU A 62 4.11 5.21 -9.34
CA LEU A 62 5.39 5.03 -10.06
C LEU A 62 6.59 5.55 -9.28
N ARG A 63 6.38 6.37 -8.25
CA ARG A 63 7.48 6.94 -7.48
C ARG A 63 8.33 5.83 -6.85
N PRO A 64 9.67 5.87 -7.02
CA PRO A 64 10.56 4.84 -6.46
C PRO A 64 10.44 4.74 -4.94
N ALA A 65 10.52 3.54 -4.37
CA ALA A 65 10.39 3.29 -2.93
C ALA A 65 11.34 4.15 -2.08
N LYS A 66 12.58 4.35 -2.54
CA LYS A 66 13.54 5.24 -1.87
C LYS A 66 13.05 6.69 -1.77
N ALA A 67 12.41 7.18 -2.83
CA ALA A 67 11.85 8.53 -2.84
C ALA A 67 10.58 8.62 -1.96
N GLN A 68 9.74 7.57 -1.97
CA GLN A 68 8.58 7.47 -1.07
C GLN A 68 9.00 7.53 0.40
N ALA A 69 10.03 6.76 0.79
CA ALA A 69 10.57 6.76 2.15
C ALA A 69 11.18 8.12 2.53
N ALA A 70 11.94 8.75 1.60
CA ALA A 70 12.57 10.05 1.84
C ALA A 70 11.52 11.16 2.07
N ILE A 71 10.45 11.20 1.25
CA ILE A 71 9.36 12.15 1.40
C ILE A 71 8.60 11.86 2.72
N GLY A 72 8.30 10.59 3.00
CA GLY A 72 7.65 10.21 4.25
C GLY A 72 8.44 10.63 5.50
N LYS A 73 9.77 10.53 5.43
CA LYS A 73 10.66 10.98 6.50
C LYS A 73 10.60 12.49 6.75
N SER A 74 10.48 13.29 5.71
CA SER A 74 10.58 14.76 5.78
C SER A 74 9.22 15.46 5.94
N ALA A 75 8.15 14.90 5.40
CA ALA A 75 6.85 15.55 5.28
C ALA A 75 5.77 15.00 6.22
N CYS A 76 6.04 13.94 6.98
CA CYS A 76 5.06 13.37 7.89
C CYS A 76 4.93 14.20 9.17
N ASP A 77 3.81 14.89 9.34
CA ASP A 77 3.48 15.72 10.49
C ASP A 77 2.89 14.96 11.69
N GLN A 78 2.78 13.62 11.59
CA GLN A 78 2.28 12.74 12.66
C GLN A 78 0.80 12.99 13.06
N CYS A 79 -0.04 13.42 12.15
CA CYS A 79 -1.47 13.68 12.39
C CYS A 79 -2.29 12.46 12.84
N ARG A 80 -1.76 11.22 12.67
CA ARG A 80 -2.34 9.93 13.07
C ARG A 80 -3.55 9.44 12.26
N TYR A 81 -4.06 10.17 11.29
CA TYR A 81 -5.22 9.72 10.51
C TYR A 81 -5.03 8.34 9.86
N CYS A 82 -3.81 8.03 9.39
CA CYS A 82 -3.50 6.71 8.85
C CYS A 82 -3.69 5.56 9.86
N THR A 83 -3.62 5.83 11.17
CA THR A 83 -3.89 4.87 12.24
C THR A 83 -5.38 4.88 12.61
N GLU A 84 -5.97 6.06 12.79
CA GLU A 84 -7.37 6.20 13.21
C GLU A 84 -8.35 5.64 12.19
N TYR A 85 -8.04 5.74 10.89
CA TYR A 85 -8.82 5.11 9.83
C TYR A 85 -8.41 3.66 9.53
N CYS A 86 -7.39 3.12 10.22
CA CYS A 86 -6.95 1.75 9.96
C CYS A 86 -7.99 0.73 10.43
N PRO A 87 -8.52 -0.12 9.53
CA PRO A 87 -9.56 -1.09 9.91
C PRO A 87 -9.04 -2.11 10.95
N ARG A 88 -7.76 -2.45 10.92
CA ARG A 88 -7.16 -3.33 11.94
C ARG A 88 -7.08 -2.64 13.30
N PHE A 89 -6.69 -1.37 13.33
CA PHE A 89 -6.67 -0.59 14.56
C PHE A 89 -8.07 -0.43 15.16
N LEU A 90 -9.07 -0.15 14.32
CA LEU A 90 -10.48 -0.02 14.75
C LEU A 90 -11.03 -1.34 15.31
N LEU A 91 -10.52 -2.48 14.85
CA LEU A 91 -10.84 -3.79 15.40
C LEU A 91 -10.07 -4.12 16.70
N GLY A 92 -9.24 -3.21 17.20
CA GLY A 92 -8.49 -3.37 18.44
C GLY A 92 -7.11 -4.05 18.30
N TYR A 93 -6.64 -4.27 17.07
CA TYR A 93 -5.27 -4.75 16.84
C TYR A 93 -4.26 -3.61 16.98
N ASP A 94 -3.08 -3.90 17.49
CA ASP A 94 -2.01 -2.89 17.64
C ASP A 94 -1.26 -2.68 16.32
N VAL A 95 -1.93 -2.03 15.37
CA VAL A 95 -1.37 -1.63 14.08
C VAL A 95 -1.34 -0.11 14.04
N GLN A 96 -0.15 0.48 13.99
CA GLN A 96 0.03 1.92 14.09
C GLN A 96 0.84 2.49 12.92
N PRO A 97 0.25 2.67 11.74
CA PRO A 97 0.96 3.19 10.56
C PRO A 97 1.66 4.53 10.80
N HIS A 98 1.09 5.44 11.60
CA HIS A 98 1.73 6.73 11.93
C HIS A 98 3.07 6.54 12.69
N ALA A 99 3.14 5.55 13.59
CA ALA A 99 4.35 5.25 14.32
C ALA A 99 5.41 4.61 13.41
N VAL A 100 4.99 3.74 12.48
CA VAL A 100 5.86 3.20 11.43
C VAL A 100 6.41 4.31 10.54
N MET A 101 5.59 5.27 10.12
CA MET A 101 6.04 6.47 9.39
C MET A 101 7.05 7.27 10.19
N ARG A 102 6.84 7.43 11.49
CA ARG A 102 7.80 8.11 12.37
C ARG A 102 9.16 7.40 12.40
N SER A 103 9.17 6.07 12.37
CA SER A 103 10.41 5.28 12.40
C SER A 103 11.32 5.55 11.21
N LEU A 104 10.77 5.99 10.06
CA LEU A 104 11.57 6.38 8.89
C LEU A 104 12.55 7.52 9.18
N ALA A 105 12.25 8.38 10.17
CA ALA A 105 13.11 9.49 10.58
C ALA A 105 14.24 9.06 11.54
N PHE A 106 14.11 7.90 12.21
CA PHE A 106 15.03 7.42 13.23
C PHE A 106 15.75 6.15 12.76
N THR A 107 16.95 6.31 12.28
CA THR A 107 17.76 5.24 11.71
C THR A 107 18.63 4.60 12.77
N GLY A 108 18.28 3.74 13.60
CA GLY A 108 19.29 3.04 14.36
C GLY A 108 18.91 2.36 15.67
N THR A 109 17.79 2.72 16.28
CA THR A 109 17.38 2.07 17.53
C THR A 109 15.91 1.65 17.47
N GLY A 110 15.62 0.40 17.85
CA GLY A 110 14.25 -0.09 17.99
C GLY A 110 13.54 -0.47 16.69
N ALA A 111 14.28 -0.79 15.63
CA ALA A 111 13.67 -1.27 14.37
C ALA A 111 12.70 -2.42 14.61
N ASP A 112 13.05 -3.34 15.49
CA ASP A 112 12.20 -4.48 15.84
C ASP A 112 10.87 -4.05 16.46
N TYR A 113 10.88 -3.08 17.35
CA TYR A 113 9.67 -2.54 17.96
C TYR A 113 8.76 -1.85 16.91
N TRP A 114 9.34 -0.99 16.07
CA TRP A 114 8.58 -0.27 15.05
C TRP A 114 8.00 -1.21 13.99
N ASN A 115 8.77 -2.22 13.61
CA ASN A 115 8.30 -3.25 12.69
C ASN A 115 7.12 -4.04 13.26
N GLN A 116 7.11 -4.33 14.57
CA GLN A 116 5.99 -5.00 15.23
C GLN A 116 4.67 -4.23 15.08
N LEU A 117 4.69 -2.89 15.07
CA LEU A 117 3.50 -2.06 14.88
C LEU A 117 2.88 -2.17 13.47
N ALA A 118 3.60 -2.76 12.53
CA ALA A 118 3.10 -3.09 11.19
C ALA A 118 2.74 -4.57 11.04
N SER A 119 3.10 -5.44 11.98
CA SER A 119 3.08 -6.90 11.82
C SER A 119 1.71 -7.48 11.46
N LEU A 120 0.64 -6.86 11.92
CA LEU A 120 -0.75 -7.27 11.70
C LEU A 120 -1.44 -6.44 10.60
N CYS A 121 -0.69 -5.64 9.85
CA CYS A 121 -1.22 -4.89 8.72
C CYS A 121 -1.75 -5.84 7.63
N CYS A 122 -2.93 -5.54 7.08
CA CYS A 122 -3.51 -6.31 5.97
C CYS A 122 -3.25 -5.68 4.60
N SER A 123 -2.37 -4.70 4.51
CA SER A 123 -1.97 -4.02 3.27
C SER A 123 -3.15 -3.47 2.45
N CYS A 124 -4.25 -3.08 3.10
CA CYS A 124 -5.48 -2.65 2.41
C CYS A 124 -5.33 -1.32 1.65
N GLY A 125 -4.31 -0.50 1.94
CA GLY A 125 -4.04 0.75 1.24
C GLY A 125 -4.88 1.96 1.65
N LEU A 126 -5.84 1.82 2.56
CA LEU A 126 -6.70 2.91 3.01
C LEU A 126 -5.89 4.08 3.59
N CYS A 127 -4.84 3.78 4.37
CA CYS A 127 -3.98 4.77 4.99
C CYS A 127 -3.18 5.60 3.97
N THR A 128 -2.76 5.01 2.84
CA THR A 128 -2.03 5.71 1.78
C THR A 128 -2.97 6.46 0.85
N LEU A 129 -4.07 5.83 0.41
CA LEU A 129 -4.91 6.41 -0.64
C LEU A 129 -5.90 7.44 -0.08
N TYR A 130 -6.45 7.20 1.09
CA TYR A 130 -7.57 7.99 1.63
C TYR A 130 -7.23 8.79 2.88
N ALA A 131 -6.56 8.17 3.86
CA ALA A 131 -6.43 8.76 5.18
C ALA A 131 -5.29 9.78 5.31
N CYS A 132 -4.25 9.70 4.48
CA CYS A 132 -3.11 10.61 4.58
C CYS A 132 -3.39 11.94 3.87
N PRO A 133 -3.52 13.08 4.57
CA PRO A 133 -3.75 14.38 3.95
C PRO A 133 -2.53 14.87 3.16
N GLU A 134 -1.32 14.45 3.53
CA GLU A 134 -0.06 14.79 2.86
C GLU A 134 0.27 13.83 1.70
N GLU A 135 -0.66 12.96 1.32
CA GLU A 135 -0.50 11.99 0.24
C GLU A 135 0.79 11.12 0.35
N LEU A 136 1.24 10.85 1.58
CA LEU A 136 2.40 10.01 1.85
C LEU A 136 2.09 8.51 1.68
N TYR A 137 3.03 7.67 2.07
CA TYR A 137 3.04 6.23 1.78
C TYR A 137 3.04 5.35 3.06
N PRO A 138 2.09 5.52 4.00
CA PRO A 138 2.08 4.72 5.23
C PRO A 138 1.84 3.21 5.00
N LYS A 139 1.10 2.82 3.96
CA LYS A 139 0.96 1.39 3.59
C LYS A 139 2.29 0.81 3.18
N GLU A 140 2.98 1.49 2.29
CA GLU A 140 4.26 1.06 1.74
C GLU A 140 5.32 0.96 2.87
N ALA A 141 5.34 1.90 3.81
CA ALA A 141 6.19 1.82 5.00
C ALA A 141 5.86 0.60 5.89
N CYS A 142 4.57 0.28 6.05
CA CYS A 142 4.16 -0.94 6.78
C CYS A 142 4.55 -2.21 6.02
N ASP A 143 4.41 -2.24 4.70
CA ASP A 143 4.80 -3.38 3.86
C ASP A 143 6.31 -3.63 3.93
N ASP A 144 7.13 -2.56 3.90
CA ASP A 144 8.59 -2.65 4.06
C ASP A 144 8.97 -3.17 5.45
N SER A 145 8.30 -2.71 6.50
CA SER A 145 8.49 -3.21 7.87
C SER A 145 8.16 -4.69 7.98
N MET A 146 7.04 -5.14 7.40
CA MET A 146 6.70 -6.56 7.36
C MET A 146 7.71 -7.38 6.54
N ALA A 147 8.21 -6.83 5.43
CA ALA A 147 9.26 -7.48 4.64
C ALA A 147 10.57 -7.60 5.42
N ALA A 148 10.95 -6.57 6.18
CA ALA A 148 12.12 -6.60 7.06
C ALA A 148 11.98 -7.68 8.16
N MET A 149 10.81 -7.79 8.79
CA MET A 149 10.53 -8.86 9.78
C MET A 149 10.66 -10.25 9.17
N ARG A 150 10.12 -10.47 7.97
CA ARG A 150 10.24 -11.77 7.27
C ARG A 150 11.71 -12.11 6.98
N LYS A 151 12.49 -11.13 6.50
CA LYS A 151 13.93 -11.32 6.25
C LYS A 151 14.72 -11.63 7.51
N ALA A 152 14.39 -10.99 8.63
CA ALA A 152 15.00 -11.22 9.94
C ALA A 152 14.44 -12.47 10.66
N ASN A 153 13.50 -13.19 10.06
CA ASN A 153 12.80 -14.33 10.66
C ASN A 153 12.17 -14.00 12.02
N GLN A 154 11.74 -12.74 12.19
CA GLN A 154 11.07 -12.25 13.40
C GLN A 154 9.61 -12.66 13.40
N LYS A 155 9.15 -13.19 14.53
CA LYS A 155 7.75 -13.51 14.74
C LYS A 155 6.97 -12.26 15.19
N CYS A 156 5.71 -12.19 14.80
CA CYS A 156 4.78 -11.22 15.37
C CYS A 156 4.61 -11.49 16.86
N THR A 157 4.91 -10.51 17.69
CA THR A 157 4.71 -10.55 19.15
C THR A 157 3.50 -9.72 19.58
N GLY A 158 2.65 -9.36 18.63
CA GLY A 158 1.43 -8.59 18.90
C GLY A 158 0.57 -9.24 19.99
N PRO A 159 -0.25 -8.45 20.67
CA PRO A 159 -1.09 -8.97 21.75
C PRO A 159 -2.02 -10.06 21.23
N THR A 160 -2.09 -11.16 21.96
CA THR A 160 -3.00 -12.26 21.68
C THR A 160 -4.47 -11.89 21.94
N THR A 161 -4.69 -10.80 22.65
CA THR A 161 -6.02 -10.27 22.98
C THR A 161 -6.25 -8.95 22.25
N VAL A 162 -7.33 -8.90 21.49
CA VAL A 162 -7.81 -7.67 20.83
C VAL A 162 -8.38 -6.73 21.88
N LYS A 163 -7.91 -5.49 21.90
CA LYS A 163 -8.46 -4.46 22.80
C LYS A 163 -9.72 -3.87 22.15
N PRO A 164 -10.82 -3.70 22.89
CA PRO A 164 -11.97 -2.97 22.36
C PRO A 164 -11.55 -1.54 22.04
N HIS A 165 -12.02 -1.01 20.91
CA HIS A 165 -11.80 0.38 20.56
C HIS A 165 -12.49 1.28 21.59
N PRO A 166 -11.80 2.26 22.19
CA PRO A 166 -12.47 3.26 23.00
C PRO A 166 -13.41 4.08 22.10
N MET A 167 -14.71 3.96 22.34
CA MET A 167 -15.73 4.81 21.70
C MET A 167 -15.81 6.15 22.38
#